data_c55bd0aecbf3c45e0723934e317876e3
#
_entry.id   c55bd0aecbf3c45e0723934e317876e3
#
_cell.length_a   1.000
_cell.length_b   1.000
_cell.length_c   1.000
_cell.angle_alpha   90.00
_cell.angle_beta   90.00
_cell.angle_gamma   90.00
#
_symmetry.space_group_name_H-M   'P 1'
#
loop_
_entity.id
_entity.type
_entity.pdbx_description
1 polymer ?
#
loop_
_entity_poly.entity_id
_entity_poly.type
_entity_poly.pdbx_seq_one_letter_code
_entity_poly.pdbx_strand_id
1 'polypeptide(L)'
;MIEIKNLSKSFGNNLVLDNVSMSFDYGRVYCIMGENGAGKTTLFQCILNFIHYTGNVLFPDHTTIGYLPDTPFFYSFVTGREFLVFFIKSRNKNAPVEEINELNKNFALPLDEYASSYSMGMKKKLYLMALILQKSDFYILDEPFNGLDLAGSIILKKWIRILKSEGKTIFFSSHIISVMTDVCDKIYLIKYTL
;
A
#
# COMPACT_ATOMS: atom_id res chain seq x y z
N MET A 1 -18.71 -0.62 -4.44
CA MET A 1 -17.88 -0.09 -5.55
C MET A 1 -17.17 1.14 -5.04
N ILE A 2 -15.90 1.30 -5.33
CA ILE A 2 -15.12 2.51 -5.05
C ILE A 2 -15.11 3.34 -6.31
N GLU A 3 -15.38 4.63 -6.23
CA GLU A 3 -15.46 5.52 -7.39
C GLU A 3 -14.56 6.72 -7.22
N ILE A 4 -13.83 7.04 -8.28
CA ILE A 4 -13.10 8.30 -8.47
C ILE A 4 -13.80 9.05 -9.60
N LYS A 5 -14.18 10.30 -9.36
CA LYS A 5 -14.91 11.12 -10.34
C LYS A 5 -14.21 12.46 -10.54
N ASN A 6 -13.76 12.71 -11.78
CA ASN A 6 -13.20 13.97 -12.23
C ASN A 6 -12.04 14.48 -11.34
N LEU A 7 -11.21 13.56 -10.84
CA LEU A 7 -10.11 13.89 -9.95
C LEU A 7 -9.00 14.61 -10.72
N SER A 8 -8.68 15.83 -10.30
CA SER A 8 -7.55 16.58 -10.82
C SER A 8 -6.67 17.11 -9.71
N LYS A 9 -5.36 17.15 -9.96
CA LYS A 9 -4.36 17.63 -9.02
C LYS A 9 -3.24 18.39 -9.73
N SER A 10 -3.00 19.62 -9.27
CA SER A 10 -1.85 20.43 -9.66
C SER A 10 -0.95 20.75 -8.46
N PHE A 11 0.33 20.92 -8.71
CA PHE A 11 1.31 21.51 -7.78
C PHE A 11 1.82 22.81 -8.42
N GLY A 12 1.36 23.94 -7.89
CA GLY A 12 1.55 25.22 -8.58
C GLY A 12 0.94 25.19 -9.98
N ASN A 13 1.73 25.47 -11.00
CA ASN A 13 1.30 25.43 -12.41
C ASN A 13 1.45 24.06 -13.07
N ASN A 14 1.98 23.06 -12.37
CA ASN A 14 2.18 21.72 -12.93
C ASN A 14 0.96 20.84 -12.68
N LEU A 15 0.19 20.55 -13.73
CA LEU A 15 -0.94 19.62 -13.70
C LEU A 15 -0.42 18.17 -13.73
N VAL A 16 -0.63 17.42 -12.65
CA VAL A 16 -0.14 16.04 -12.49
C VAL A 16 -1.23 15.02 -12.78
N LEU A 17 -2.45 15.30 -12.36
CA LEU A 17 -3.61 14.46 -12.66
C LEU A 17 -4.69 15.33 -13.28
N ASP A 18 -5.20 14.93 -14.42
CA ASP A 18 -6.22 15.66 -15.19
C ASP A 18 -7.47 14.81 -15.36
N ASN A 19 -8.57 15.24 -14.71
CA ASN A 19 -9.91 14.72 -14.88
C ASN A 19 -10.00 13.17 -14.82
N VAL A 20 -9.25 12.55 -13.89
CA VAL A 20 -9.18 11.10 -13.74
C VAL A 20 -10.51 10.58 -13.19
N SER A 21 -11.13 9.65 -13.92
CA SER A 21 -12.36 8.96 -13.48
C SER A 21 -12.18 7.45 -13.60
N MET A 22 -12.43 6.74 -12.51
CA MET A 22 -12.21 5.29 -12.40
C MET A 22 -13.25 4.68 -11.47
N SER A 23 -13.61 3.43 -11.72
CA SER A 23 -14.46 2.64 -10.84
C SER A 23 -13.84 1.29 -10.55
N PHE A 24 -14.04 0.80 -9.31
CA PHE A 24 -13.38 -0.39 -8.83
C PHE A 24 -14.36 -1.31 -8.10
N ASP A 25 -14.43 -2.54 -8.56
CA ASP A 25 -15.21 -3.60 -7.91
C ASP A 25 -14.47 -4.12 -6.67
N TYR A 26 -15.22 -4.63 -5.71
CA TYR A 26 -14.63 -5.30 -4.55
C TYR A 26 -14.00 -6.64 -4.91
N GLY A 27 -13.06 -7.07 -4.07
CA GLY A 27 -12.42 -8.37 -4.17
C GLY A 27 -11.51 -8.52 -5.38
N ARG A 28 -11.02 -7.41 -5.93
CA ARG A 28 -10.12 -7.40 -7.09
C ARG A 28 -8.79 -6.74 -6.80
N VAL A 29 -7.82 -7.09 -7.60
CA VAL A 29 -6.46 -6.54 -7.57
C VAL A 29 -6.25 -5.64 -8.78
N TYR A 30 -5.98 -4.38 -8.54
CA TYR A 30 -5.74 -3.36 -9.55
C TYR A 30 -4.30 -2.88 -9.49
N CYS A 31 -3.67 -2.75 -10.65
CA CYS A 31 -2.37 -2.12 -10.76
C CYS A 31 -2.46 -0.77 -11.47
N ILE A 32 -1.82 0.23 -10.89
CA ILE A 32 -1.61 1.54 -11.52
C ILE A 32 -0.19 1.53 -12.10
N MET A 33 -0.09 1.41 -13.41
CA MET A 33 1.18 1.38 -14.12
C MET A 33 1.54 2.74 -14.68
N GLY A 34 2.81 3.10 -14.62
CA GLY A 34 3.35 4.32 -15.21
C GLY A 34 4.81 4.52 -14.85
N GLU A 35 5.48 5.37 -15.59
CA GLU A 35 6.87 5.75 -15.32
C GLU A 35 7.03 6.47 -13.97
N ASN A 36 8.27 6.60 -13.51
CA ASN A 36 8.55 7.39 -12.31
C ASN A 36 8.16 8.85 -12.57
N GLY A 37 7.43 9.44 -11.61
CA GLY A 37 6.90 10.79 -11.73
C GLY A 37 5.55 10.90 -12.47
N ALA A 38 5.00 9.85 -13.08
CA ALA A 38 3.72 9.90 -13.82
C ALA A 38 2.48 10.20 -12.94
N GLY A 39 2.64 10.38 -11.62
CA GLY A 39 1.54 10.74 -10.73
C GLY A 39 0.92 9.57 -9.94
N LYS A 40 1.50 8.37 -9.97
CA LYS A 40 0.99 7.19 -9.23
C LYS A 40 0.84 7.45 -7.73
N THR A 41 1.90 7.89 -7.08
CA THR A 41 1.90 8.29 -5.65
C THR A 41 0.94 9.44 -5.39
N THR A 42 0.88 10.43 -6.28
CA THR A 42 -0.05 11.56 -6.19
C THR A 42 -1.51 11.08 -6.21
N LEU A 43 -1.85 10.15 -7.11
CA LEU A 43 -3.17 9.55 -7.15
C LEU A 43 -3.51 8.85 -5.82
N PHE A 44 -2.59 8.05 -5.28
CA PHE A 44 -2.81 7.37 -3.99
C PHE A 44 -2.96 8.36 -2.84
N GLN A 45 -2.18 9.43 -2.80
CA GLN A 45 -2.31 10.48 -1.78
C GLN A 45 -3.65 11.24 -1.90
N CYS A 46 -4.17 11.46 -3.12
CA CYS A 46 -5.51 12.01 -3.33
C CYS A 46 -6.58 11.03 -2.83
N ILE A 47 -6.50 9.74 -3.17
CA ILE A 47 -7.45 8.70 -2.72
C ILE A 47 -7.48 8.62 -1.19
N LEU A 48 -6.32 8.76 -0.53
CA LEU A 48 -6.17 8.74 0.93
C LEU A 48 -6.53 10.08 1.59
N ASN A 49 -6.87 11.10 0.80
CA ASN A 49 -7.14 12.45 1.28
C ASN A 49 -5.98 13.10 2.05
N PHE A 50 -4.74 12.72 1.72
CA PHE A 50 -3.53 13.30 2.32
C PHE A 50 -3.17 14.65 1.72
N ILE A 51 -3.62 14.94 0.49
CA ILE A 51 -3.38 16.19 -0.23
C ILE A 51 -4.68 16.69 -0.85
N HIS A 52 -4.81 18.02 -1.00
CA HIS A 52 -5.98 18.63 -1.65
C HIS A 52 -6.00 18.30 -3.15
N TYR A 53 -7.18 18.03 -3.67
CA TYR A 53 -7.48 17.77 -5.08
C TYR A 53 -8.87 18.29 -5.43
N THR A 54 -9.22 18.36 -6.70
CA THR A 54 -10.59 18.61 -7.18
C THR A 54 -11.23 17.32 -7.67
N GLY A 55 -12.56 17.25 -7.67
CA GLY A 55 -13.30 16.03 -7.96
C GLY A 55 -13.68 15.27 -6.68
N ASN A 56 -14.06 14.00 -6.83
CA ASN A 56 -14.58 13.20 -5.72
C ASN A 56 -13.96 11.81 -5.68
N VAL A 57 -13.67 11.33 -4.47
CA VAL A 57 -13.32 9.94 -4.19
C VAL A 57 -14.35 9.40 -3.21
N LEU A 58 -15.06 8.35 -3.61
CA LEU A 58 -16.17 7.78 -2.85
C LEU A 58 -15.81 6.36 -2.40
N PHE A 59 -15.81 6.16 -1.09
CA PHE A 59 -15.76 4.86 -0.44
C PHE A 59 -17.09 4.57 0.25
N PRO A 60 -17.48 3.31 0.39
CA PRO A 60 -18.55 2.97 1.31
C PRO A 60 -18.22 3.36 2.75
N ASP A 61 -19.28 3.61 3.51
CA ASP A 61 -19.16 3.93 4.93
C ASP A 61 -18.36 2.86 5.68
N HIS A 62 -17.56 3.30 6.64
CA HIS A 62 -16.73 2.45 7.50
C HIS A 62 -15.63 1.63 6.79
N THR A 63 -15.31 1.92 5.52
CA THR A 63 -14.20 1.25 4.82
C THR A 63 -12.87 1.53 5.51
N THR A 64 -12.18 0.48 5.91
CA THR A 64 -10.84 0.59 6.49
C THR A 64 -9.77 0.45 5.42
N ILE A 65 -8.81 1.39 5.38
CA ILE A 65 -7.74 1.40 4.37
C ILE A 65 -6.39 1.10 5.03
N GLY A 66 -5.66 0.14 4.48
CA GLY A 66 -4.26 -0.10 4.77
C GLY A 66 -3.38 0.54 3.70
N TYR A 67 -2.37 1.30 4.09
CA TYR A 67 -1.47 1.98 3.16
C TYR A 67 -0.02 1.60 3.38
N LEU A 68 0.66 1.16 2.33
CA LEU A 68 2.11 1.01 2.27
C LEU A 68 2.69 2.12 1.38
N PRO A 69 3.44 3.07 1.92
CA PRO A 69 4.13 4.07 1.12
C PRO A 69 5.35 3.48 0.38
N ASP A 70 5.74 4.07 -0.74
CA ASP A 70 6.97 3.66 -1.46
C ASP A 70 8.20 3.73 -0.55
N THR A 71 8.31 4.79 0.23
CA THR A 71 9.41 4.96 1.20
C THR A 71 8.84 5.00 2.62
N PRO A 72 8.81 3.86 3.34
CA PRO A 72 8.36 3.80 4.72
C PRO A 72 9.28 4.61 5.65
N PHE A 73 8.66 5.48 6.46
CA PHE A 73 9.35 6.25 7.48
C PHE A 73 9.16 5.62 8.87
N PHE A 74 10.20 5.63 9.67
CA PHE A 74 10.18 5.19 11.06
C PHE A 74 10.82 6.22 11.96
N TYR A 75 10.21 6.47 13.10
CA TYR A 75 10.80 7.33 14.13
C TYR A 75 12.07 6.70 14.70
N SER A 76 13.05 7.55 15.04
CA SER A 76 14.23 7.13 15.77
C SER A 76 13.82 6.50 17.11
N PHE A 77 14.58 5.53 17.58
CA PHE A 77 14.36 4.85 18.87
C PHE A 77 13.05 4.07 19.02
N VAL A 78 12.35 3.76 17.92
CA VAL A 78 11.21 2.83 17.90
C VAL A 78 11.68 1.50 17.31
N THR A 79 11.54 0.42 18.07
CA THR A 79 11.88 -0.94 17.62
C THR A 79 10.82 -1.45 16.62
N GLY A 80 11.18 -2.47 15.84
CA GLY A 80 10.23 -3.11 14.94
C GLY A 80 9.00 -3.65 15.67
N ARG A 81 9.20 -4.23 16.86
CA ARG A 81 8.13 -4.76 17.70
C ARG A 81 7.20 -3.66 18.21
N GLU A 82 7.76 -2.58 18.75
CA GLU A 82 6.99 -1.43 19.23
C GLU A 82 6.15 -0.81 18.10
N PHE A 83 6.73 -0.68 16.90
CA PHE A 83 6.01 -0.21 15.73
C PHE A 83 4.79 -1.10 15.41
N LEU A 84 4.97 -2.43 15.38
CA LEU A 84 3.86 -3.36 15.12
C LEU A 84 2.77 -3.25 16.18
N VAL A 85 3.13 -3.23 17.45
CA VAL A 85 2.18 -3.09 18.57
C VAL A 85 1.42 -1.77 18.47
N PHE A 86 2.10 -0.66 18.21
CA PHE A 86 1.48 0.66 18.04
C PHE A 86 0.50 0.65 16.85
N PHE A 87 0.94 0.11 15.71
CA PHE A 87 0.15 0.08 14.48
C PHE A 87 -1.15 -0.73 14.63
N ILE A 88 -1.08 -1.87 15.32
CA ILE A 88 -2.25 -2.71 15.60
C ILE A 88 -3.20 -2.00 16.59
N LYS A 89 -2.66 -1.44 17.67
CA LYS A 89 -3.45 -0.72 18.69
C LYS A 89 -4.14 0.52 18.14
N SER A 90 -3.59 1.19 17.13
CA SER A 90 -4.22 2.35 16.48
C SER A 90 -5.61 2.04 15.90
N ARG A 91 -5.93 0.77 15.71
CA ARG A 91 -7.24 0.26 15.26
C ARG A 91 -8.06 -0.38 16.40
N ASN A 92 -7.77 -0.06 17.66
CA ASN A 92 -8.43 -0.67 18.83
C ASN A 92 -8.39 -2.20 18.82
N LYS A 93 -7.35 -2.80 18.24
CA LYS A 93 -7.13 -4.24 18.24
C LYS A 93 -6.07 -4.62 19.26
N ASN A 94 -6.26 -5.78 19.91
CA ASN A 94 -5.18 -6.38 20.68
C ASN A 94 -4.11 -6.91 19.72
N ALA A 95 -2.85 -6.73 20.11
CA ALA A 95 -1.69 -7.26 19.40
C ALA A 95 -1.07 -8.39 20.24
N PRO A 96 -1.52 -9.64 20.10
CA PRO A 96 -0.89 -10.76 20.78
C PRO A 96 0.57 -10.87 20.32
N VAL A 97 1.49 -10.91 21.27
CA VAL A 97 2.93 -11.04 20.99
C VAL A 97 3.19 -12.32 20.20
N GLU A 98 2.44 -13.38 20.49
CA GLU A 98 2.50 -14.66 19.82
C GLU A 98 2.18 -14.56 18.33
N GLU A 99 1.16 -13.79 17.94
CA GLU A 99 0.78 -13.59 16.53
C GLU A 99 1.88 -12.82 15.77
N ILE A 100 2.48 -11.82 16.41
CA ILE A 100 3.62 -11.08 15.84
C ILE A 100 4.82 -12.01 15.62
N ASN A 101 5.15 -12.82 16.62
CA ASN A 101 6.28 -13.74 16.55
C ASN A 101 6.06 -14.83 15.50
N GLU A 102 4.85 -15.39 15.41
CA GLU A 102 4.51 -16.39 14.41
C GLU A 102 4.60 -15.81 12.98
N LEU A 103 4.06 -14.63 12.77
CA LEU A 103 4.17 -13.96 11.48
C LEU A 103 5.63 -13.66 11.13
N ASN A 104 6.45 -13.26 12.11
CA ASN A 104 7.85 -12.93 11.89
C ASN A 104 8.72 -14.12 11.46
N LYS A 105 8.30 -15.36 11.69
CA LYS A 105 9.01 -16.55 11.16
C LYS A 105 9.14 -16.50 9.63
N ASN A 106 8.17 -15.87 8.94
CA ASN A 106 8.19 -15.71 7.48
C ASN A 106 9.06 -14.52 7.03
N PHE A 107 9.18 -13.48 7.83
CA PHE A 107 9.87 -12.24 7.47
C PHE A 107 11.30 -12.17 7.99
N ALA A 108 11.60 -12.90 9.07
CA ALA A 108 12.91 -12.98 9.72
C ALA A 108 13.52 -11.60 10.05
N LEU A 109 12.70 -10.68 10.59
CA LEU A 109 13.15 -9.35 10.98
C LEU A 109 13.67 -9.33 12.43
N PRO A 110 14.73 -8.56 12.74
CA PRO A 110 15.21 -8.36 14.09
C PRO A 110 14.29 -7.38 14.84
N LEU A 111 13.12 -7.85 15.28
CA LEU A 111 12.05 -6.99 15.81
C LEU A 111 12.44 -6.17 17.04
N ASP A 112 13.46 -6.56 17.76
CA ASP A 112 13.91 -5.86 18.97
C ASP A 112 15.01 -4.81 18.69
N GLU A 113 15.39 -4.63 17.43
CA GLU A 113 16.25 -3.55 16.95
C GLU A 113 15.43 -2.33 16.47
N TYR A 114 16.06 -1.15 16.44
CA TYR A 114 15.41 0.07 15.97
C TYR A 114 15.06 -0.01 14.48
N ALA A 115 13.78 0.20 14.15
CA ALA A 115 13.29 0.13 12.77
C ALA A 115 13.90 1.21 11.85
N SER A 116 14.41 2.32 12.43
CA SER A 116 15.11 3.36 11.67
C SER A 116 16.41 2.85 11.02
N SER A 117 17.09 1.87 11.63
CA SER A 117 18.33 1.26 11.11
C SER A 117 18.10 0.20 10.03
N TYR A 118 16.86 -0.21 9.80
CA TYR A 118 16.54 -1.24 8.82
C TYR A 118 16.87 -0.80 7.40
N SER A 119 17.28 -1.75 6.56
CA SER A 119 17.36 -1.54 5.11
C SER A 119 15.97 -1.20 4.53
N MET A 120 15.91 -0.63 3.34
CA MET A 120 14.63 -0.32 2.69
C MET A 120 13.73 -1.57 2.56
N GLY A 121 14.30 -2.71 2.19
CA GLY A 121 13.56 -3.97 2.09
C GLY A 121 13.03 -4.44 3.46
N MET A 122 13.82 -4.34 4.52
CA MET A 122 13.38 -4.66 5.88
C MET A 122 12.28 -3.71 6.36
N LYS A 123 12.38 -2.41 6.06
CA LYS A 123 11.33 -1.41 6.35
C LYS A 123 10.02 -1.76 5.67
N LYS A 124 10.06 -2.13 4.38
CA LYS A 124 8.86 -2.58 3.64
C LYS A 124 8.28 -3.87 4.23
N LYS A 125 9.13 -4.85 4.55
CA LYS A 125 8.70 -6.09 5.22
C LYS A 125 8.01 -5.81 6.55
N LEU A 126 8.54 -4.90 7.37
CA LEU A 126 7.93 -4.53 8.65
C LEU A 126 6.55 -3.88 8.46
N TYR A 127 6.42 -2.96 7.48
CA TYR A 127 5.12 -2.36 7.14
C TYR A 127 4.12 -3.40 6.63
N LEU A 128 4.57 -4.36 5.80
CA LEU A 128 3.72 -5.46 5.33
C LEU A 128 3.21 -6.31 6.51
N MET A 129 4.07 -6.63 7.48
CA MET A 129 3.64 -7.31 8.71
C MET A 129 2.55 -6.52 9.44
N ALA A 130 2.74 -5.20 9.58
CA ALA A 130 1.76 -4.34 10.22
C ALA A 130 0.40 -4.37 9.48
N LEU A 131 0.39 -4.32 8.15
CA LEU A 131 -0.82 -4.37 7.34
C LEU A 131 -1.52 -5.75 7.42
N ILE A 132 -0.76 -6.84 7.45
CA ILE A 132 -1.29 -8.20 7.62
C ILE A 132 -2.02 -8.32 8.97
N LEU A 133 -1.40 -7.82 10.04
CA LEU A 133 -1.95 -7.88 11.39
C LEU A 133 -3.13 -6.91 11.59
N GLN A 134 -3.14 -5.79 10.87
CA GLN A 134 -4.21 -4.79 10.98
C GLN A 134 -5.53 -5.22 10.32
N LYS A 135 -5.50 -6.02 9.27
CA LYS A 135 -6.67 -6.57 8.54
C LYS A 135 -7.64 -5.48 8.07
N SER A 136 -7.27 -4.75 7.04
CA SER A 136 -8.09 -3.72 6.41
C SER A 136 -9.04 -4.29 5.34
N ASP A 137 -9.99 -3.47 4.86
CA ASP A 137 -10.93 -3.86 3.79
C ASP A 137 -10.38 -3.53 2.41
N PHE A 138 -9.58 -2.49 2.35
CA PHE A 138 -8.95 -1.97 1.15
C PHE A 138 -7.47 -1.71 1.39
N TYR A 139 -6.63 -2.03 0.41
CA TYR A 139 -5.19 -1.84 0.53
C TYR A 139 -4.67 -0.99 -0.63
N ILE A 140 -3.88 0.01 -0.30
CA ILE A 140 -3.11 0.82 -1.24
C ILE A 140 -1.63 0.56 -0.99
N LEU A 141 -0.92 0.06 -2.00
CA LEU A 141 0.49 -0.31 -1.90
C LEU A 141 1.28 0.45 -2.96
N ASP A 142 2.07 1.43 -2.53
CA ASP A 142 2.87 2.24 -3.46
C ASP A 142 4.23 1.60 -3.71
N GLU A 143 4.47 1.18 -4.96
CA GLU A 143 5.67 0.46 -5.41
C GLU A 143 6.11 -0.66 -4.43
N PRO A 144 5.21 -1.58 -4.06
CA PRO A 144 5.43 -2.50 -2.93
C PRO A 144 6.55 -3.51 -3.17
N PHE A 145 6.87 -3.79 -4.42
CA PHE A 145 7.94 -4.73 -4.79
C PHE A 145 9.32 -4.08 -4.84
N ASN A 146 9.38 -2.76 -4.88
CA ASN A 146 10.63 -2.01 -4.98
C ASN A 146 11.47 -2.18 -3.71
N GLY A 147 12.72 -2.62 -3.85
CA GLY A 147 13.63 -2.86 -2.74
C GLY A 147 13.39 -4.16 -1.94
N LEU A 148 12.40 -4.98 -2.31
CA LEU A 148 12.25 -6.32 -1.75
C LEU A 148 13.20 -7.31 -2.42
N ASP A 149 13.75 -8.21 -1.62
CA ASP A 149 14.43 -9.40 -2.12
C ASP A 149 13.44 -10.41 -2.73
N LEU A 150 13.94 -11.49 -3.32
CA LEU A 150 13.12 -12.52 -3.93
C LEU A 150 12.14 -13.13 -2.91
N ALA A 151 12.62 -13.41 -1.69
CA ALA A 151 11.79 -13.99 -0.63
C ALA A 151 10.66 -13.03 -0.22
N GLY A 152 10.96 -11.76 -0.01
CA GLY A 152 9.95 -10.72 0.29
C GLY A 152 8.93 -10.56 -0.83
N SER A 153 9.36 -10.63 -2.08
CA SER A 153 8.46 -10.56 -3.25
C SER A 153 7.52 -11.76 -3.33
N ILE A 154 8.00 -12.97 -3.01
CA ILE A 154 7.16 -14.18 -2.94
C ILE A 154 6.12 -14.06 -1.82
N ILE A 155 6.53 -13.59 -0.64
CA ILE A 155 5.62 -13.38 0.50
C ILE A 155 4.55 -12.36 0.13
N LEU A 156 4.92 -11.24 -0.47
CA LEU A 156 3.98 -10.20 -0.90
C LEU A 156 2.96 -10.73 -1.92
N LYS A 157 3.42 -11.45 -2.96
CA LYS A 157 2.53 -12.07 -3.95
C LYS A 157 1.56 -13.06 -3.30
N LYS A 158 2.04 -13.90 -2.37
CA LYS A 158 1.20 -14.83 -1.61
C LYS A 158 0.14 -14.09 -0.79
N TRP A 159 0.55 -13.02 -0.10
CA TRP A 159 -0.37 -12.23 0.71
C TRP A 159 -1.44 -11.53 -0.15
N ILE A 160 -1.08 -10.94 -1.29
CA ILE A 160 -2.06 -10.34 -2.23
C ILE A 160 -3.11 -11.38 -2.67
N ARG A 161 -2.69 -12.62 -2.98
CA ARG A 161 -3.61 -13.69 -3.36
C ARG A 161 -4.55 -14.09 -2.21
N ILE A 162 -4.04 -14.16 -0.98
CA ILE A 162 -4.85 -14.43 0.22
C ILE A 162 -5.89 -13.32 0.40
N LEU A 163 -5.49 -12.07 0.41
CA LEU A 163 -6.40 -10.93 0.53
C LEU A 163 -7.49 -10.95 -0.54
N LYS A 164 -7.11 -11.24 -1.79
CA LYS A 164 -8.07 -11.38 -2.88
C LYS A 164 -9.08 -12.50 -2.61
N SER A 165 -8.63 -13.67 -2.13
CA SER A 165 -9.51 -14.80 -1.80
C SER A 165 -10.45 -14.48 -0.62
N GLU A 166 -10.06 -13.56 0.25
CA GLU A 166 -10.88 -13.03 1.36
C GLU A 166 -11.82 -11.89 0.91
N GLY A 167 -11.90 -11.59 -0.39
CA GLY A 167 -12.74 -10.53 -0.92
C GLY A 167 -12.23 -9.12 -0.69
N LYS A 168 -10.96 -8.95 -0.29
CA LYS A 168 -10.34 -7.64 -0.11
C LYS A 168 -9.96 -7.02 -1.45
N THR A 169 -9.99 -5.70 -1.53
CA THR A 169 -9.60 -4.96 -2.73
C THR A 169 -8.21 -4.37 -2.55
N ILE A 170 -7.37 -4.55 -3.54
CA ILE A 170 -5.97 -4.10 -3.49
C ILE A 170 -5.66 -3.20 -4.68
N PHE A 171 -5.11 -2.04 -4.40
CA PHE A 171 -4.45 -1.18 -5.37
C PHE A 171 -2.96 -1.21 -5.13
N PHE A 172 -2.19 -1.41 -6.17
CA PHE A 172 -0.77 -1.17 -6.06
C PHE A 172 -0.23 -0.46 -7.30
N SER A 173 0.82 0.32 -7.11
CA SER A 173 1.57 0.91 -8.21
C SER A 173 2.75 0.03 -8.57
N SER A 174 3.10 0.01 -9.86
CA SER A 174 4.35 -0.57 -10.33
C SER A 174 4.74 0.01 -11.69
N HIS A 175 6.03 -0.02 -11.98
CA HIS A 175 6.59 0.23 -13.31
C HIS A 175 7.13 -1.07 -13.95
N ILE A 176 7.02 -2.22 -13.26
CA ILE A 176 7.58 -3.51 -13.68
C ILE A 176 6.45 -4.45 -14.15
N ILE A 177 6.40 -4.75 -15.44
CA ILE A 177 5.34 -5.57 -16.06
C ILE A 177 5.30 -6.99 -15.50
N SER A 178 6.45 -7.64 -15.32
CA SER A 178 6.53 -9.04 -14.89
C SER A 178 5.96 -9.32 -13.49
N VAL A 179 5.80 -8.28 -12.67
CA VAL A 179 5.21 -8.42 -11.35
C VAL A 179 3.69 -8.44 -11.41
N MET A 180 3.11 -7.75 -12.41
CA MET A 180 1.67 -7.51 -12.52
C MET A 180 0.92 -8.72 -13.06
N THR A 181 1.48 -9.44 -14.04
CA THR A 181 0.81 -10.53 -14.77
C THR A 181 0.31 -11.65 -13.88
N ASP A 182 0.97 -11.87 -12.74
CA ASP A 182 0.68 -13.00 -11.84
C ASP A 182 -0.40 -12.70 -10.79
N VAL A 183 -0.71 -11.42 -10.53
CA VAL A 183 -1.54 -11.04 -9.37
C VAL A 183 -2.66 -10.07 -9.69
N CYS A 184 -2.60 -9.31 -10.81
CA CYS A 184 -3.58 -8.30 -11.16
C CYS A 184 -4.77 -8.85 -11.93
N ASP A 185 -5.96 -8.30 -11.63
CA ASP A 185 -7.16 -8.50 -12.45
C ASP A 185 -7.27 -7.43 -13.54
N LYS A 186 -6.78 -6.21 -13.26
CA LYS A 186 -6.88 -5.08 -14.19
C LYS A 186 -5.70 -4.13 -14.00
N ILE A 187 -5.21 -3.59 -15.11
CA ILE A 187 -4.11 -2.62 -15.14
C ILE A 187 -4.63 -1.31 -15.71
N TYR A 188 -4.37 -0.22 -15.01
CA TYR A 188 -4.60 1.15 -15.46
C TYR A 188 -3.27 1.80 -15.77
N LEU A 189 -3.18 2.47 -16.92
CA LEU A 189 -1.98 3.20 -17.32
C LEU A 189 -2.14 4.69 -16.97
N ILE A 190 -1.21 5.22 -16.19
CA ILE A 190 -1.05 6.67 -16.03
C ILE A 190 0.09 7.13 -16.93
N LYS A 191 -0.20 8.12 -17.78
CA LYS A 191 0.80 8.80 -18.62
C LYS A 191 0.95 10.23 -18.15
N TYR A 192 2.12 10.81 -18.37
CA TYR A 192 2.32 12.24 -18.23
C TYR A 192 1.34 13.01 -19.10
N THR A 193 0.69 14.02 -18.52
CA THR A 193 0.06 15.08 -19.30
C THR A 193 1.17 16.07 -19.62
N LEU A 194 1.56 16.16 -20.89
CA LEU A 194 2.53 17.15 -21.42
C LEU A 194 1.89 18.53 -21.44
#